data_2ca71acbfb3b61e61c530ac3fdd3108a
#
_entry.id   2ca71acbfb3b61e61c530ac3fdd3108a
#
_cell.length_a   1.000
_cell.length_b   1.000
_cell.length_c   1.000
_cell.angle_alpha   90.00
_cell.angle_beta   90.00
_cell.angle_gamma   90.00
#
_symmetry.space_group_name_H-M   'P 1'
#
loop_
_entity.id
_entity.type
_entity.pdbx_description
1 polymer ?
#
loop_
_entity_poly.entity_id
_entity_poly.type
_entity_poly.pdbx_seq_one_letter_code
_entity_poly.pdbx_strand_id
1 'polypeptide(L)'
;MKKSLKKWVLLLIAAITLPASAMAQDKVEWDFTMDVVSSYIWRGQKLGNAGLHTNASVAYKGFSFSAWSPIAFDGKDDDEIDLTLAYETGNFSISLTDYWLTDGDDEHTLEAQVGYDFGVVAANWYTNLHDAEKEYASYFTLTAPFSLLTLDWEAEVGVTPWGTEYYGTSGFTVCDLSLGASKEINITKNFSTTLFAKASFNPSTENLYGTVGISF
;
A
#
# COMPACT_ATOMS: atom_id res chain seq x y z
N MET A 1 22.61 -19.37 -2.25
CA MET A 1 22.78 -17.96 -1.87
C MET A 1 21.48 -17.28 -1.42
N LYS A 2 20.29 -17.76 -1.82
CA LYS A 2 18.95 -17.18 -1.48
C LYS A 2 18.59 -17.12 0.04
N LYS A 3 19.18 -17.95 0.91
CA LYS A 3 18.89 -17.94 2.38
C LYS A 3 19.59 -16.81 3.16
N SER A 4 20.51 -16.09 2.58
CA SER A 4 21.29 -15.04 3.25
C SER A 4 20.55 -13.70 3.27
N LEU A 5 19.82 -13.35 2.19
CA LEU A 5 19.14 -12.07 2.07
C LEU A 5 17.97 -11.95 3.07
N LYS A 6 17.17 -13.01 3.23
CA LYS A 6 16.07 -13.06 4.24
C LYS A 6 16.57 -12.84 5.68
N LYS A 7 17.80 -13.25 6.01
CA LYS A 7 18.41 -13.03 7.35
C LYS A 7 18.85 -11.58 7.58
N TRP A 8 19.26 -10.88 6.53
CA TRP A 8 19.71 -9.48 6.64
C TRP A 8 18.53 -8.51 6.72
N VAL A 9 17.45 -8.78 6.00
CA VAL A 9 16.18 -8.03 6.10
C VAL A 9 15.59 -8.17 7.51
N LEU A 10 15.56 -9.38 8.09
CA LEU A 10 15.09 -9.62 9.46
C LEU A 10 15.98 -8.97 10.54
N LEU A 11 17.27 -8.74 10.29
CA LEU A 11 18.19 -8.10 11.25
C LEU A 11 18.09 -6.56 11.23
N LEU A 12 17.66 -5.95 10.12
CA LEU A 12 17.36 -4.52 10.04
C LEU A 12 16.06 -4.15 10.81
N ILE A 13 15.13 -5.09 10.92
CA ILE A 13 13.83 -4.94 11.58
C ILE A 13 13.94 -4.79 13.10
N ALA A 14 15.00 -5.27 13.73
CA ALA A 14 15.12 -5.33 15.19
C ALA A 14 15.60 -4.04 15.89
N ALA A 15 15.88 -2.96 15.16
CA ALA A 15 16.63 -1.82 15.72
C ALA A 15 15.86 -0.50 15.89
N ILE A 16 14.60 -0.35 15.40
CA ILE A 16 13.98 0.98 15.38
C ILE A 16 12.51 0.93 15.83
N THR A 17 12.30 1.06 17.13
CA THR A 17 11.00 1.44 17.69
C THR A 17 11.15 2.84 18.33
N LEU A 18 10.86 3.89 17.58
CA LEU A 18 10.67 5.23 18.13
C LEU A 18 9.39 5.83 17.55
N PRO A 19 8.48 6.37 18.38
CA PRO A 19 7.26 6.99 17.89
C PRO A 19 7.62 8.29 17.15
N ALA A 20 7.27 8.38 15.88
CA ALA A 20 7.38 9.62 15.12
C ALA A 20 6.26 10.57 15.54
N SER A 21 6.58 11.56 16.35
CA SER A 21 5.74 12.74 16.52
C SER A 21 6.09 13.74 15.43
N ALA A 22 5.13 14.06 14.58
CA ALA A 22 5.25 15.07 13.54
C ALA A 22 5.61 16.45 14.11
N MET A 23 6.88 16.82 14.06
CA MET A 23 7.36 18.18 14.29
C MET A 23 8.71 18.43 13.60
N ALA A 24 8.72 19.42 12.68
CA ALA A 24 9.87 20.15 12.16
C ALA A 24 10.81 19.41 11.20
N GLN A 25 10.60 19.63 10.00
CA GLN A 25 11.23 19.51 8.68
C GLN A 25 12.78 19.45 8.55
N ASP A 26 13.54 19.46 9.63
CA ASP A 26 15.01 19.43 9.60
C ASP A 26 15.63 18.14 10.17
N LYS A 27 14.82 17.13 10.47
CA LYS A 27 15.30 15.83 10.97
C LYS A 27 14.90 14.72 10.03
N VAL A 28 15.78 13.73 9.91
CA VAL A 28 15.46 12.46 9.26
C VAL A 28 14.47 11.70 10.15
N GLU A 29 13.36 11.29 9.60
CA GLU A 29 12.33 10.49 10.26
C GLU A 29 12.42 9.05 9.72
N TRP A 30 12.32 8.08 10.63
CA TRP A 30 12.28 6.66 10.31
C TRP A 30 10.97 6.12 10.82
N ASP A 31 10.32 5.29 10.01
CA ASP A 31 9.12 4.60 10.41
C ASP A 31 9.20 3.13 10.04
N PHE A 32 8.56 2.30 10.86
CA PHE A 32 8.43 0.87 10.63
C PHE A 32 7.03 0.43 11.03
N THR A 33 6.30 -0.15 10.10
CA THR A 33 4.97 -0.71 10.36
C THR A 33 4.92 -2.19 10.03
N MET A 34 4.04 -2.88 10.72
CA MET A 34 3.84 -4.31 10.58
C MET A 34 2.36 -4.64 10.72
N ASP A 35 1.74 -5.11 9.64
CA ASP A 35 0.32 -5.44 9.60
C ASP A 35 0.13 -6.95 9.52
N VAL A 36 -0.63 -7.51 10.46
CA VAL A 36 -1.16 -8.87 10.34
C VAL A 36 -2.52 -8.77 9.67
N VAL A 37 -2.69 -9.38 8.51
CA VAL A 37 -3.90 -9.28 7.68
C VAL A 37 -4.51 -10.64 7.39
N SER A 38 -5.83 -10.68 7.22
CA SER A 38 -6.54 -11.91 6.83
C SER A 38 -6.49 -12.19 5.33
N SER A 39 -6.20 -11.16 4.52
CA SER A 39 -6.01 -11.28 3.06
C SER A 39 -5.31 -10.04 2.50
N TYR A 40 -4.54 -10.23 1.44
CA TYR A 40 -3.94 -9.17 0.65
C TYR A 40 -4.93 -8.75 -0.45
N ILE A 41 -5.46 -7.53 -0.36
CA ILE A 41 -6.37 -6.94 -1.35
C ILE A 41 -5.73 -5.68 -1.90
N TRP A 42 -5.61 -5.61 -3.22
CA TRP A 42 -5.01 -4.48 -3.92
C TRP A 42 -5.86 -4.12 -5.15
N ARG A 43 -6.29 -2.85 -5.25
CA ARG A 43 -7.05 -2.29 -6.38
C ARG A 43 -8.24 -3.16 -6.84
N GLY A 44 -9.06 -3.62 -5.87
CA GLY A 44 -10.22 -4.47 -6.16
C GLY A 44 -9.90 -5.91 -6.53
N GLN A 45 -8.68 -6.37 -6.28
CA GLN A 45 -8.22 -7.74 -6.51
C GLN A 45 -7.70 -8.36 -5.22
N LYS A 46 -7.91 -9.65 -5.05
CA LYS A 46 -7.29 -10.42 -3.97
C LYS A 46 -6.01 -11.05 -4.50
N LEU A 47 -4.87 -10.58 -4.02
CA LEU A 47 -3.54 -11.06 -4.42
C LEU A 47 -3.01 -12.16 -3.51
N GLY A 48 -3.42 -12.16 -2.21
CA GLY A 48 -2.92 -13.13 -1.25
C GLY A 48 -3.90 -13.49 -0.14
N ASN A 49 -3.53 -14.51 0.63
CA ASN A 49 -4.24 -14.96 1.82
C ASN A 49 -3.77 -14.22 3.07
N ALA A 50 -3.99 -14.82 4.25
CA ALA A 50 -3.52 -14.26 5.50
C ALA A 50 -1.99 -14.18 5.54
N GLY A 51 -1.49 -13.04 5.99
CA GLY A 51 -0.06 -12.76 5.97
C GLY A 51 0.36 -11.64 6.91
N LEU A 52 1.65 -11.34 6.84
CA LEU A 52 2.30 -10.23 7.49
C LEU A 52 2.77 -9.26 6.41
N HIS A 53 2.30 -8.02 6.43
CA HIS A 53 2.81 -6.94 5.58
C HIS A 53 3.78 -6.10 6.42
N THR A 54 4.96 -5.88 5.90
CA THR A 54 5.99 -5.07 6.58
C THR A 54 6.35 -3.88 5.73
N ASN A 55 6.53 -2.73 6.36
CA ASN A 55 7.01 -1.53 5.69
C ASN A 55 8.08 -0.85 6.54
N ALA A 56 9.17 -0.45 5.92
CA ALA A 56 10.20 0.38 6.52
C ALA A 56 10.42 1.62 5.67
N SER A 57 10.42 2.80 6.28
CA SER A 57 10.60 4.05 5.54
C SER A 57 11.56 5.01 6.22
N VAL A 58 12.10 5.91 5.41
CA VAL A 58 12.88 7.05 5.84
C VAL A 58 12.38 8.29 5.10
N ALA A 59 12.20 9.40 5.84
CA ALA A 59 11.73 10.65 5.26
C ALA A 59 12.63 11.84 5.66
N TYR A 60 12.78 12.78 4.74
CA TYR A 60 13.50 14.02 4.95
C TYR A 60 13.04 15.11 3.97
N LYS A 61 12.56 16.26 4.49
CA LYS A 61 12.17 17.44 3.70
C LYS A 61 11.22 17.15 2.54
N GLY A 62 10.18 16.35 2.81
CA GLY A 62 9.18 15.96 1.83
C GLY A 62 9.58 14.77 0.95
N PHE A 63 10.86 14.39 0.88
CA PHE A 63 11.28 13.15 0.25
C PHE A 63 11.11 11.98 1.21
N SER A 64 10.68 10.84 0.68
CA SER A 64 10.67 9.58 1.42
C SER A 64 11.14 8.43 0.53
N PHE A 65 11.73 7.42 1.17
CA PHE A 65 12.03 6.14 0.56
C PHE A 65 11.47 5.05 1.47
N SER A 66 10.76 4.10 0.88
CA SER A 66 10.20 2.96 1.61
C SER A 66 10.45 1.63 0.91
N ALA A 67 10.46 0.58 1.71
CA ALA A 67 10.49 -0.80 1.27
C ALA A 67 9.35 -1.54 1.95
N TRP A 68 8.43 -2.09 1.16
CA TRP A 68 7.30 -2.89 1.63
C TRP A 68 7.42 -4.32 1.11
N SER A 69 6.90 -5.29 1.87
CA SER A 69 6.87 -6.69 1.45
C SER A 69 5.76 -7.46 2.18
N PRO A 70 4.95 -8.27 1.48
CA PRO A 70 4.05 -9.24 2.06
C PRO A 70 4.81 -10.53 2.41
N ILE A 71 4.35 -11.24 3.44
CA ILE A 71 4.83 -12.56 3.85
C ILE A 71 3.61 -13.42 4.12
N ALA A 72 3.24 -14.30 3.19
CA ALA A 72 2.10 -15.19 3.36
C ALA A 72 2.34 -16.24 4.46
N PHE A 73 1.34 -16.50 5.30
CA PHE A 73 1.44 -17.52 6.32
C PHE A 73 1.36 -18.94 5.75
N ASP A 74 0.77 -19.13 4.60
CA ASP A 74 0.68 -20.43 3.93
C ASP A 74 1.85 -20.70 2.96
N GLY A 75 2.73 -19.72 2.79
CA GLY A 75 3.95 -19.81 1.97
C GLY A 75 3.69 -19.96 0.48
N LYS A 76 2.52 -19.49 0.01
CA LYS A 76 2.10 -19.64 -1.41
C LYS A 76 2.08 -18.33 -2.18
N ASP A 77 2.20 -17.18 -1.51
CA ASP A 77 2.24 -15.90 -2.18
C ASP A 77 3.62 -15.70 -2.80
N ASP A 78 3.65 -14.93 -3.87
CA ASP A 78 4.85 -14.52 -4.56
C ASP A 78 5.74 -13.70 -3.61
N ASP A 79 7.05 -13.91 -3.69
CA ASP A 79 8.02 -13.12 -2.92
C ASP A 79 8.10 -11.72 -3.58
N GLU A 80 7.37 -10.73 -3.05
CA GLU A 80 7.29 -9.35 -3.53
C GLU A 80 8.05 -8.39 -2.63
N ILE A 81 8.73 -7.41 -3.23
CA ILE A 81 9.36 -6.28 -2.55
C ILE A 81 9.04 -5.02 -3.35
N ASP A 82 8.32 -4.08 -2.74
CA ASP A 82 8.02 -2.79 -3.34
C ASP A 82 8.98 -1.74 -2.82
N LEU A 83 9.70 -1.09 -3.73
CA LEU A 83 10.61 0.01 -3.41
C LEU A 83 10.01 1.31 -3.92
N THR A 84 9.67 2.23 -3.02
CA THR A 84 9.04 3.50 -3.38
C THR A 84 9.93 4.68 -3.02
N LEU A 85 10.15 5.57 -3.99
CA LEU A 85 10.69 6.90 -3.79
C LEU A 85 9.54 7.90 -3.99
N ALA A 86 9.28 8.75 -2.98
CA ALA A 86 8.21 9.74 -3.06
C ALA A 86 8.68 11.14 -2.68
N TYR A 87 7.92 12.14 -3.13
CA TYR A 87 8.06 13.53 -2.72
C TYR A 87 6.66 14.14 -2.51
N GLU A 88 6.49 14.76 -1.35
CA GLU A 88 5.26 15.44 -0.96
C GLU A 88 5.53 16.90 -0.63
N THR A 89 4.65 17.79 -1.09
CA THR A 89 4.70 19.21 -0.77
C THR A 89 3.31 19.84 -0.77
N GLY A 90 2.89 20.41 0.35
CA GLY A 90 1.53 20.88 0.53
C GLY A 90 0.53 19.74 0.32
N ASN A 91 -0.36 19.90 -0.64
CA ASN A 91 -1.38 18.91 -0.99
C ASN A 91 -1.00 18.03 -2.21
N PHE A 92 0.20 18.20 -2.74
CA PHE A 92 0.68 17.49 -3.93
C PHE A 92 1.63 16.36 -3.54
N SER A 93 1.48 15.22 -4.20
CA SER A 93 2.38 14.06 -4.08
C SER A 93 2.79 13.53 -5.44
N ILE A 94 4.00 13.00 -5.50
CA ILE A 94 4.50 12.23 -6.64
C ILE A 94 5.34 11.07 -6.10
N SER A 95 5.22 9.90 -6.72
CA SER A 95 6.08 8.77 -6.37
C SER A 95 6.46 7.92 -7.57
N LEU A 96 7.49 7.12 -7.37
CA LEU A 96 7.95 6.08 -8.26
C LEU A 96 8.12 4.81 -7.45
N THR A 97 7.39 3.75 -7.82
CA THR A 97 7.42 2.45 -7.15
C THR A 97 7.92 1.38 -8.11
N ASP A 98 8.86 0.59 -7.66
CA ASP A 98 9.31 -0.64 -8.31
C ASP A 98 8.67 -1.82 -7.57
N TYR A 99 7.69 -2.47 -8.19
CA TYR A 99 7.10 -3.74 -7.75
C TYR A 99 8.03 -4.86 -8.23
N TRP A 100 8.81 -5.41 -7.34
CA TRP A 100 9.79 -6.43 -7.65
C TRP A 100 9.32 -7.80 -7.17
N LEU A 101 8.92 -8.65 -8.12
CA LEU A 101 8.63 -10.05 -7.86
C LEU A 101 9.93 -10.86 -7.89
N THR A 102 10.34 -11.39 -6.73
CA THR A 102 11.64 -12.04 -6.56
C THR A 102 11.60 -13.55 -6.71
N ASP A 103 10.43 -14.12 -6.99
CA ASP A 103 10.26 -15.52 -7.35
C ASP A 103 10.27 -15.68 -8.89
N GLY A 104 10.95 -16.69 -9.39
CA GLY A 104 11.03 -16.93 -10.83
C GLY A 104 12.01 -16.05 -11.57
N ASP A 105 11.53 -15.25 -12.52
CA ASP A 105 12.35 -14.52 -13.51
C ASP A 105 12.82 -13.12 -13.05
N ASP A 106 12.63 -12.76 -11.78
CA ASP A 106 12.95 -11.43 -11.20
C ASP A 106 12.25 -10.31 -12.00
N GLU A 107 10.90 -10.33 -12.01
CA GLU A 107 10.10 -9.36 -12.75
C GLU A 107 9.98 -8.03 -12.01
N HIS A 108 10.05 -6.94 -12.76
CA HIS A 108 9.92 -5.57 -12.27
C HIS A 108 8.80 -4.83 -12.99
N THR A 109 7.90 -4.22 -12.22
CA THR A 109 6.94 -3.26 -12.73
C THR A 109 7.22 -1.89 -12.12
N LEU A 110 7.58 -0.92 -12.95
CA LEU A 110 7.86 0.44 -12.51
C LEU A 110 6.64 1.32 -12.71
N GLU A 111 6.06 1.82 -11.62
CA GLU A 111 4.87 2.67 -11.62
C GLU A 111 5.18 4.08 -11.12
N ALA A 112 4.71 5.09 -11.88
CA ALA A 112 4.68 6.47 -11.43
C ALA A 112 3.29 6.82 -10.88
N GLN A 113 3.27 7.62 -9.79
CA GLN A 113 2.04 8.14 -9.20
C GLN A 113 2.12 9.67 -9.12
N VAL A 114 0.97 10.33 -9.34
CA VAL A 114 0.74 11.75 -9.04
C VAL A 114 -0.55 11.87 -8.26
N GLY A 115 -0.52 12.58 -7.14
CA GLY A 115 -1.66 12.77 -6.26
C GLY A 115 -1.90 14.22 -5.88
N TYR A 116 -3.16 14.51 -5.54
CA TYR A 116 -3.55 15.79 -4.96
C TYR A 116 -4.66 15.59 -3.92
N ASP A 117 -4.45 16.16 -2.74
CA ASP A 117 -5.42 16.18 -1.64
C ASP A 117 -6.22 17.49 -1.66
N PHE A 118 -7.54 17.39 -1.89
CA PHE A 118 -8.48 18.51 -1.87
C PHE A 118 -9.05 18.76 -0.45
N GLY A 119 -8.59 18.03 0.56
CA GLY A 119 -9.01 18.11 1.96
C GLY A 119 -10.18 17.20 2.30
N VAL A 120 -11.19 17.10 1.45
CA VAL A 120 -12.36 16.20 1.63
C VAL A 120 -12.28 14.94 0.78
N VAL A 121 -11.46 14.98 -0.26
CA VAL A 121 -11.18 13.87 -1.16
C VAL A 121 -9.77 14.01 -1.70
N ALA A 122 -9.05 12.90 -1.80
CA ALA A 122 -7.78 12.83 -2.51
C ALA A 122 -7.99 12.15 -3.87
N ALA A 123 -7.26 12.61 -4.89
CA ALA A 123 -7.25 12.02 -6.21
C ALA A 123 -5.83 11.57 -6.55
N ASN A 124 -5.67 10.32 -7.00
CA ASN A 124 -4.38 9.78 -7.39
C ASN A 124 -4.47 9.14 -8.77
N TRP A 125 -3.45 9.38 -9.58
CA TRP A 125 -3.24 8.76 -10.86
C TRP A 125 -1.96 7.95 -10.84
N TYR A 126 -2.04 6.70 -11.28
CA TYR A 126 -0.94 5.74 -11.36
C TYR A 126 -0.76 5.31 -12.81
N THR A 127 0.47 5.09 -13.23
CA THR A 127 0.79 4.59 -14.58
C THR A 127 2.04 3.72 -14.54
N ASN A 128 1.96 2.52 -15.06
CA ASN A 128 3.12 1.67 -15.28
C ASN A 128 3.97 2.28 -16.39
N LEU A 129 5.21 2.63 -16.06
CA LEU A 129 6.21 3.15 -17.02
C LEU A 129 6.99 2.01 -17.67
N HIS A 130 7.10 0.87 -16.96
CA HIS A 130 7.71 -0.36 -17.41
C HIS A 130 6.97 -1.52 -16.78
N ASP A 131 6.47 -2.43 -17.60
CA ASP A 131 5.84 -3.69 -17.26
C ASP A 131 6.09 -4.70 -18.37
N ALA A 132 5.74 -5.96 -18.13
CA ALA A 132 5.93 -7.04 -19.09
C ALA A 132 5.13 -6.81 -20.38
N GLU A 133 3.91 -6.28 -20.27
CA GLU A 133 2.98 -6.03 -21.38
C GLU A 133 3.28 -4.73 -22.13
N LYS A 134 3.97 -3.78 -21.53
CA LYS A 134 4.32 -2.44 -22.07
C LYS A 134 3.09 -1.61 -22.51
N GLU A 135 1.99 -1.75 -21.79
CA GLU A 135 0.71 -1.13 -22.13
C GLU A 135 0.47 0.22 -21.46
N TYR A 136 1.39 0.69 -20.60
CA TYR A 136 1.19 1.86 -19.75
C TYR A 136 -0.10 1.74 -18.93
N ALA A 137 -0.33 0.56 -18.35
CA ALA A 137 -1.49 0.29 -17.53
C ALA A 137 -1.66 1.39 -16.49
N SER A 138 -2.86 1.98 -16.44
CA SER A 138 -3.11 3.12 -15.57
C SER A 138 -4.31 2.87 -14.67
N TYR A 139 -4.23 3.46 -13.49
CA TYR A 139 -5.25 3.39 -12.47
C TYR A 139 -5.49 4.76 -11.85
N PHE A 140 -6.74 5.09 -11.57
CA PHE A 140 -7.11 6.34 -10.94
C PHE A 140 -7.96 6.05 -9.71
N THR A 141 -7.70 6.74 -8.60
CA THR A 141 -8.51 6.65 -7.38
C THR A 141 -9.05 8.01 -6.95
N LEU A 142 -10.24 7.95 -6.36
CA LEU A 142 -10.78 8.98 -5.48
C LEU A 142 -10.98 8.36 -4.10
N THR A 143 -10.33 8.93 -3.09
CA THR A 143 -10.36 8.45 -1.71
C THR A 143 -10.91 9.54 -0.81
N ALA A 144 -11.90 9.22 0.02
CA ALA A 144 -12.56 10.14 0.94
C ALA A 144 -12.47 9.63 2.38
N PRO A 145 -11.59 10.20 3.23
CA PRO A 145 -11.55 9.90 4.65
C PRO A 145 -12.68 10.63 5.40
N PHE A 146 -13.26 9.98 6.41
CA PHE A 146 -14.24 10.60 7.31
C PHE A 146 -14.27 9.88 8.66
N SER A 147 -14.78 10.54 9.73
CA SER A 147 -14.93 9.91 11.03
C SER A 147 -16.43 9.73 11.35
N LEU A 148 -16.81 8.54 11.78
CA LEU A 148 -18.17 8.20 12.19
C LEU A 148 -18.16 7.16 13.31
N LEU A 149 -18.96 7.38 14.37
CA LEU A 149 -19.12 6.46 15.52
C LEU A 149 -17.78 6.08 16.19
N THR A 150 -16.89 7.05 16.37
CA THR A 150 -15.55 6.85 16.96
C THR A 150 -14.60 5.93 16.17
N LEU A 151 -14.89 5.70 14.91
CA LEU A 151 -14.05 5.01 13.94
C LEU A 151 -13.61 6.01 12.88
N ASP A 152 -12.42 5.78 12.34
CA ASP A 152 -11.94 6.43 11.15
C ASP A 152 -12.29 5.56 9.94
N TRP A 153 -12.95 6.18 8.98
CA TRP A 153 -13.45 5.53 7.78
C TRP A 153 -12.76 6.08 6.54
N GLU A 154 -12.65 5.23 5.53
CA GLU A 154 -12.16 5.60 4.22
C GLU A 154 -13.02 4.94 3.15
N ALA A 155 -13.60 5.76 2.26
CA ALA A 155 -14.27 5.28 1.07
C ALA A 155 -13.40 5.55 -0.16
N GLU A 156 -13.26 4.56 -1.04
CA GLU A 156 -12.46 4.67 -2.25
C GLU A 156 -13.23 4.18 -3.47
N VAL A 157 -13.03 4.87 -4.58
CA VAL A 157 -13.42 4.44 -5.92
C VAL A 157 -12.16 4.34 -6.75
N GLY A 158 -11.92 3.17 -7.36
CA GLY A 158 -10.80 2.91 -8.23
C GLY A 158 -11.25 2.52 -9.65
N VAL A 159 -10.60 3.10 -10.67
CA VAL A 159 -10.94 2.85 -12.06
C VAL A 159 -9.69 2.68 -12.92
N THR A 160 -9.81 1.84 -13.97
CA THR A 160 -8.86 1.84 -15.10
C THR A 160 -9.42 2.74 -16.20
N PRO A 161 -8.70 3.76 -16.67
CA PRO A 161 -9.19 4.72 -17.67
C PRO A 161 -9.27 4.12 -19.07
N TRP A 162 -8.53 3.06 -19.35
CA TRP A 162 -8.53 2.28 -20.60
C TRP A 162 -8.27 0.79 -20.31
N GLY A 163 -8.51 -0.05 -21.30
CA GLY A 163 -8.28 -1.50 -21.18
C GLY A 163 -6.79 -1.82 -21.18
N THR A 164 -6.39 -2.76 -20.32
CA THR A 164 -5.05 -3.36 -20.29
C THR A 164 -5.13 -4.81 -19.81
N GLU A 165 -4.18 -5.64 -20.23
CA GLU A 165 -4.04 -7.01 -19.74
C GLU A 165 -3.66 -7.03 -18.26
N TYR A 166 -2.83 -6.08 -17.82
CA TYR A 166 -2.38 -5.93 -16.43
C TYR A 166 -3.54 -5.86 -15.42
N TYR A 167 -4.65 -5.17 -15.75
CA TYR A 167 -5.86 -5.11 -14.95
C TYR A 167 -6.98 -6.04 -15.43
N GLY A 168 -6.77 -6.79 -16.52
CA GLY A 168 -7.78 -7.65 -17.09
C GLY A 168 -9.01 -6.90 -17.61
N THR A 169 -8.83 -5.68 -18.12
CA THR A 169 -9.92 -4.79 -18.54
C THR A 169 -9.85 -4.47 -20.03
N SER A 170 -11.01 -4.20 -20.65
CA SER A 170 -11.12 -3.91 -22.10
C SER A 170 -11.42 -2.44 -22.42
N GLY A 171 -11.48 -1.56 -21.41
CA GLY A 171 -11.81 -0.15 -21.56
C GLY A 171 -11.92 0.55 -20.22
N PHE A 172 -12.57 1.71 -20.18
CA PHE A 172 -12.87 2.38 -18.91
C PHE A 172 -13.68 1.42 -18.00
N THR A 173 -13.15 1.12 -16.83
CA THR A 173 -13.75 0.13 -15.93
C THR A 173 -13.62 0.58 -14.49
N VAL A 174 -14.72 0.50 -13.72
CA VAL A 174 -14.68 0.62 -12.27
C VAL A 174 -14.22 -0.73 -11.71
N CYS A 175 -13.05 -0.75 -11.07
CA CYS A 175 -12.42 -1.97 -10.58
C CYS A 175 -12.50 -2.10 -9.06
N ASP A 176 -12.69 -0.99 -8.33
CA ASP A 176 -12.74 -1.01 -6.88
C ASP A 176 -13.78 -0.02 -6.35
N LEU A 177 -14.67 -0.52 -5.53
CA LEU A 177 -15.54 0.25 -4.65
C LEU A 177 -15.29 -0.26 -3.24
N SER A 178 -14.50 0.46 -2.46
CA SER A 178 -14.10 -0.02 -1.16
C SER A 178 -14.50 0.91 -0.01
N LEU A 179 -14.67 0.30 1.14
CA LEU A 179 -14.95 0.97 2.41
C LEU A 179 -14.11 0.31 3.50
N GLY A 180 -13.22 1.11 4.09
CA GLY A 180 -12.40 0.75 5.23
C GLY A 180 -12.90 1.41 6.51
N ALA A 181 -12.65 0.76 7.64
CA ALA A 181 -12.82 1.33 8.97
C ALA A 181 -11.62 0.94 9.84
N SER A 182 -11.16 1.88 10.66
CA SER A 182 -10.05 1.63 11.57
C SER A 182 -10.29 2.26 12.94
N LYS A 183 -9.55 1.75 13.91
CA LYS A 183 -9.55 2.28 15.28
C LYS A 183 -8.21 2.06 15.94
N GLU A 184 -7.61 3.15 16.39
CA GLU A 184 -6.45 3.09 17.27
C GLU A 184 -6.87 2.63 18.68
N ILE A 185 -6.12 1.68 19.22
CA ILE A 185 -6.28 1.14 20.57
C ILE A 185 -4.99 1.35 21.35
N ASN A 186 -5.06 2.17 22.40
CA ASN A 186 -3.95 2.37 23.31
C ASN A 186 -3.80 1.16 24.24
N ILE A 187 -2.76 0.36 24.05
CA ILE A 187 -2.45 -0.79 24.89
C ILE A 187 -1.74 -0.34 26.18
N THR A 188 -0.80 0.62 26.02
CA THR A 188 -0.12 1.26 27.13
C THR A 188 -0.04 2.78 26.88
N LYS A 189 0.58 3.54 27.79
CA LYS A 189 0.79 4.99 27.59
C LYS A 189 1.71 5.32 26.40
N ASN A 190 2.54 4.37 25.97
CA ASN A 190 3.55 4.56 24.93
C ASN A 190 3.45 3.55 23.79
N PHE A 191 2.41 2.76 23.76
CA PHE A 191 2.20 1.74 22.73
C PHE A 191 0.73 1.66 22.36
N SER A 192 0.42 1.90 21.11
CA SER A 192 -0.89 1.72 20.49
C SER A 192 -0.81 0.76 19.33
N THR A 193 -1.94 0.23 18.95
CA THR A 193 -2.11 -0.62 17.77
C THR A 193 -3.39 -0.20 17.08
N THR A 194 -3.47 -0.39 15.75
CA THR A 194 -4.67 -0.07 14.99
C THR A 194 -5.37 -1.35 14.54
N LEU A 195 -6.61 -1.53 14.93
CA LEU A 195 -7.50 -2.53 14.33
C LEU A 195 -8.14 -1.94 13.08
N PHE A 196 -8.20 -2.70 12.00
CA PHE A 196 -8.86 -2.27 10.78
C PHE A 196 -9.62 -3.40 10.08
N ALA A 197 -10.59 -2.98 9.27
CA ALA A 197 -11.30 -3.85 8.34
C ALA A 197 -11.56 -3.08 7.05
N LYS A 198 -11.49 -3.75 5.89
CA LYS A 198 -11.83 -3.19 4.59
C LYS A 198 -12.70 -4.20 3.82
N ALA A 199 -13.75 -3.70 3.19
CA ALA A 199 -14.51 -4.41 2.17
C ALA A 199 -14.22 -3.76 0.82
N SER A 200 -14.00 -4.55 -0.21
CA SER A 200 -13.70 -4.12 -1.57
C SER A 200 -14.55 -4.90 -2.55
N PHE A 201 -15.39 -4.23 -3.31
CA PHE A 201 -16.21 -4.79 -4.36
C PHE A 201 -15.64 -4.39 -5.72
N ASN A 202 -15.34 -5.39 -6.54
CA ASN A 202 -14.93 -5.17 -7.92
C ASN A 202 -16.15 -5.36 -8.84
N PRO A 203 -16.74 -4.29 -9.38
CA PRO A 203 -17.92 -4.39 -10.26
C PRO A 203 -17.65 -5.10 -11.58
N SER A 204 -16.40 -5.06 -12.07
CA SER A 204 -16.02 -5.70 -13.34
C SER A 204 -16.03 -7.23 -13.28
N THR A 205 -15.67 -7.78 -12.13
CA THR A 205 -15.61 -9.23 -11.89
C THR A 205 -16.74 -9.74 -11.01
N GLU A 206 -17.58 -8.82 -10.49
CA GLU A 206 -18.67 -9.10 -9.53
C GLU A 206 -18.18 -9.75 -8.22
N ASN A 207 -16.91 -9.58 -7.89
CA ASN A 207 -16.31 -10.14 -6.70
C ASN A 207 -16.33 -9.15 -5.52
N LEU A 208 -16.64 -9.67 -4.34
CA LEU A 208 -16.55 -8.96 -3.07
C LEU A 208 -15.45 -9.61 -2.23
N TYR A 209 -14.50 -8.80 -1.82
CA TYR A 209 -13.40 -9.20 -0.95
C TYR A 209 -13.49 -8.48 0.40
N GLY A 210 -12.90 -9.06 1.43
CA GLY A 210 -12.78 -8.44 2.73
C GLY A 210 -11.45 -8.77 3.37
N THR A 211 -10.90 -7.81 4.11
CA THR A 211 -9.75 -8.02 4.97
C THR A 211 -10.02 -7.44 6.35
N VAL A 212 -9.49 -8.08 7.36
CA VAL A 212 -9.37 -7.56 8.72
C VAL A 212 -7.92 -7.67 9.14
N GLY A 213 -7.46 -6.73 9.94
CA GLY A 213 -6.06 -6.73 10.34
C GLY A 213 -5.80 -5.94 11.61
N ILE A 214 -4.56 -6.05 12.04
CA ILE A 214 -3.99 -5.29 13.15
C ILE A 214 -2.64 -4.74 12.72
N SER A 215 -2.43 -3.45 12.96
CA SER A 215 -1.21 -2.71 12.63
C SER A 215 -0.45 -2.33 13.89
N PHE A 216 0.87 -2.48 13.84
CA PHE A 216 1.80 -2.17 14.93
C PHE A 216 2.83 -1.14 14.49
#